data_d1f7a6d54615603a6641000d818b990b
#
_entry.id   d1f7a6d54615603a6641000d818b990b
#
_cell.length_a   1.000
_cell.length_b   1.000
_cell.length_c   1.000
_cell.angle_alpha   90.00
_cell.angle_beta   90.00
_cell.angle_gamma   90.00
#
_symmetry.space_group_name_H-M   'P 1'
#
loop_
_entity.id
_entity.type
_entity.pdbx_description
1 polymer ?
#
loop_
_entity_poly.entity_id
_entity_poly.type
_entity_poly.pdbx_seq_one_letter_code
_entity_poly.pdbx_strand_id
1 'polypeptide(L)'
;MSVPPRERPSPAPHRPSRIDDPRWGRAYFAVQALAGAAWWIGVFSVPGIREATLGGIAPVPMAALDLPLFVLASLLVALGVRAAVWVIAPWTILVALGMVAYATISGEAGWGALLMIASAVASSVAGCLVLWGRLPREIIARGPFAFRPASRTGRRSNLRRTGLQITVFWGLFLLLIPAAILPLEYRWGLHIEMPLAVRLGGAALLAAGSALGIWSAVSMSTRGEGTPLPSAMPRLLVVAGPYRFVRNPMAVAGIAQGVAVGLIAGSWLIVAYALCGSLVWNWIIRPVEEADLEERFGEEFMAYCARVRCWVPRLGRG
;
A
#
# COMPACT_ATOMS: atom_id res chain seq x y z
N MET A 1 30.70 26.95 -32.84
CA MET A 1 30.34 25.52 -32.93
C MET A 1 29.47 25.18 -31.74
N SER A 2 28.17 25.11 -31.94
CA SER A 2 27.20 24.73 -30.89
C SER A 2 27.13 23.19 -30.81
N VAL A 3 27.47 22.66 -29.65
CA VAL A 3 27.30 21.22 -29.35
C VAL A 3 25.83 20.91 -29.31
N PRO A 4 25.31 19.95 -30.11
CA PRO A 4 23.91 19.59 -30.07
C PRO A 4 23.55 18.99 -28.68
N PRO A 5 22.32 19.22 -28.18
CA PRO A 5 21.90 18.64 -26.92
C PRO A 5 21.92 17.11 -27.02
N ARG A 6 22.57 16.46 -26.05
CA ARG A 6 22.58 14.99 -25.94
C ARG A 6 21.13 14.53 -25.78
N GLU A 7 20.64 13.78 -26.76
CA GLU A 7 19.36 13.06 -26.65
C GLU A 7 19.40 12.20 -25.39
N ARG A 8 18.35 12.34 -24.57
CA ARG A 8 18.20 11.45 -23.41
C ARG A 8 18.05 10.04 -23.93
N PRO A 9 18.85 9.07 -23.45
CA PRO A 9 18.64 7.67 -23.81
C PRO A 9 17.20 7.25 -23.45
N SER A 10 16.56 6.55 -24.35
CA SER A 10 15.25 5.95 -24.14
C SER A 10 15.27 5.13 -22.84
N PRO A 11 14.27 5.25 -21.93
CA PRO A 11 14.27 4.50 -20.69
C PRO A 11 14.41 3.01 -21.01
N ALA A 12 15.37 2.36 -20.35
CA ALA A 12 15.63 0.94 -20.51
C ALA A 12 14.33 0.14 -20.26
N PRO A 13 14.06 -0.90 -21.07
CA PRO A 13 12.84 -1.69 -20.92
C PRO A 13 12.78 -2.26 -19.50
N HIS A 14 11.71 -1.95 -18.77
CA HIS A 14 11.45 -2.48 -17.44
C HIS A 14 11.58 -4.00 -17.44
N ARG A 15 12.51 -4.54 -16.69
CA ARG A 15 12.55 -5.98 -16.41
C ARG A 15 11.25 -6.33 -15.68
N PRO A 16 10.43 -7.25 -16.22
CA PRO A 16 9.18 -7.65 -15.58
C PRO A 16 9.50 -8.19 -14.19
N SER A 17 8.84 -7.67 -13.16
CA SER A 17 8.95 -8.23 -11.82
C SER A 17 8.25 -9.59 -11.80
N ARG A 18 8.65 -10.51 -10.92
CA ARG A 18 8.00 -11.83 -10.75
C ARG A 18 6.50 -11.74 -10.46
N ILE A 19 6.00 -10.57 -10.10
CA ILE A 19 4.60 -10.30 -9.78
C ILE A 19 3.82 -9.85 -11.03
N ASP A 20 4.51 -9.33 -12.06
CA ASP A 20 3.90 -8.88 -13.31
C ASP A 20 3.63 -10.09 -14.24
N ASP A 21 2.72 -10.98 -13.80
CA ASP A 21 2.27 -12.15 -14.55
C ASP A 21 0.74 -12.23 -14.49
N PRO A 22 0.03 -12.27 -15.63
CA PRO A 22 -1.42 -12.44 -15.70
C PRO A 22 -1.95 -13.67 -14.96
N ARG A 23 -1.11 -14.70 -14.76
CA ARG A 23 -1.48 -15.91 -14.02
C ARG A 23 -1.88 -15.62 -12.59
N TRP A 24 -1.21 -14.68 -11.91
CA TRP A 24 -1.56 -14.28 -10.56
C TRP A 24 -2.92 -13.60 -10.50
N GLY A 25 -3.24 -12.73 -11.48
CA GLY A 25 -4.56 -12.13 -11.61
C GLY A 25 -5.64 -13.19 -11.79
N ARG A 26 -5.44 -14.18 -12.67
CA ARG A 26 -6.39 -15.28 -12.89
C ARG A 26 -6.53 -16.18 -11.65
N ALA A 27 -5.43 -16.51 -10.97
CA ALA A 27 -5.46 -17.28 -9.72
C ALA A 27 -6.28 -16.55 -8.64
N TYR A 28 -6.10 -15.23 -8.49
CA TYR A 28 -6.91 -14.43 -7.58
C TYR A 28 -8.41 -14.55 -7.92
N PHE A 29 -8.80 -14.39 -9.18
CA PHE A 29 -10.22 -14.48 -9.57
C PHE A 29 -10.78 -15.89 -9.40
N ALA A 30 -9.98 -16.95 -9.51
CA ALA A 30 -10.40 -18.31 -9.17
C ALA A 30 -10.70 -18.44 -7.67
N VAL A 31 -9.82 -17.93 -6.81
CA VAL A 31 -10.02 -17.90 -5.36
C VAL A 31 -11.25 -17.05 -5.00
N GLN A 32 -11.39 -15.88 -5.63
CA GLN A 32 -12.55 -14.99 -5.41
C GLN A 32 -13.87 -15.65 -5.80
N ALA A 33 -13.94 -16.35 -6.93
CA ALA A 33 -15.14 -17.08 -7.34
C ALA A 33 -15.53 -18.17 -6.33
N LEU A 34 -14.56 -18.98 -5.89
CA LEU A 34 -14.77 -20.01 -4.89
C LEU A 34 -15.18 -19.43 -3.53
N ALA A 35 -14.49 -18.38 -3.09
CA ALA A 35 -14.81 -17.70 -1.82
C ALA A 35 -16.20 -17.06 -1.87
N GLY A 36 -16.58 -16.42 -2.97
CA GLY A 36 -17.91 -15.84 -3.15
C GLY A 36 -19.01 -16.90 -3.17
N ALA A 37 -18.81 -18.03 -3.86
CA ALA A 37 -19.76 -19.14 -3.84
C ALA A 37 -19.90 -19.73 -2.42
N ALA A 38 -18.79 -19.97 -1.73
CA ALA A 38 -18.80 -20.48 -0.36
C ALA A 38 -19.48 -19.49 0.61
N TRP A 39 -19.24 -18.18 0.44
CA TRP A 39 -19.88 -17.14 1.24
C TRP A 39 -21.41 -17.14 1.03
N TRP A 40 -21.90 -17.26 -0.19
CA TRP A 40 -23.35 -17.35 -0.46
C TRP A 40 -23.97 -18.59 0.16
N ILE A 41 -23.29 -19.75 0.11
CA ILE A 41 -23.74 -20.94 0.85
C ILE A 41 -23.84 -20.61 2.36
N GLY A 42 -22.82 -19.95 2.90
CA GLY A 42 -22.79 -19.51 4.30
C GLY A 42 -23.95 -18.56 4.65
N VAL A 43 -24.25 -17.57 3.81
CA VAL A 43 -25.37 -16.62 4.01
C VAL A 43 -26.70 -17.30 4.11
N PHE A 44 -26.97 -18.36 3.31
CA PHE A 44 -28.21 -19.08 3.35
C PHE A 44 -28.25 -20.15 4.44
N SER A 45 -27.11 -20.64 4.93
CA SER A 45 -27.02 -21.76 5.87
C SER A 45 -26.74 -21.32 7.32
N VAL A 46 -26.07 -20.18 7.52
CA VAL A 46 -25.56 -19.73 8.83
C VAL A 46 -26.02 -18.30 9.13
N PRO A 47 -26.99 -18.11 10.05
CA PRO A 47 -27.54 -16.78 10.36
C PRO A 47 -26.46 -15.75 10.74
N GLY A 48 -25.48 -16.14 11.54
CA GLY A 48 -24.39 -15.23 11.96
C GLY A 48 -23.53 -14.70 10.81
N ILE A 49 -23.30 -15.47 9.74
CA ILE A 49 -22.61 -14.99 8.54
C ILE A 49 -23.48 -13.94 7.85
N ARG A 50 -24.78 -14.19 7.70
CA ARG A 50 -25.71 -13.25 7.10
C ARG A 50 -25.78 -11.94 7.90
N GLU A 51 -25.95 -12.02 9.20
CA GLU A 51 -26.02 -10.85 10.07
C GLU A 51 -24.73 -10.03 10.02
N ALA A 52 -23.58 -10.67 10.13
CA ALA A 52 -22.28 -9.98 10.13
C ALA A 52 -21.92 -9.33 8.78
N THR A 53 -22.46 -9.86 7.65
CA THR A 53 -22.03 -9.45 6.31
C THR A 53 -23.10 -8.80 5.45
N LEU A 54 -24.39 -9.05 5.71
CA LEU A 54 -25.51 -8.43 5.00
C LEU A 54 -26.43 -7.60 5.93
N GLY A 55 -26.44 -7.89 7.24
CA GLY A 55 -27.36 -7.22 8.16
C GLY A 55 -28.83 -7.41 7.74
N GLY A 56 -29.57 -6.33 7.65
CA GLY A 56 -30.98 -6.31 7.21
C GLY A 56 -31.18 -6.39 5.69
N ILE A 57 -30.13 -6.48 4.87
CA ILE A 57 -30.26 -6.59 3.40
C ILE A 57 -30.87 -7.94 3.04
N ALA A 58 -31.94 -7.93 2.21
CA ALA A 58 -32.61 -9.15 1.75
C ALA A 58 -31.63 -10.00 0.90
N PRO A 59 -31.37 -11.28 1.30
CA PRO A 59 -30.32 -12.07 0.64
C PRO A 59 -30.69 -12.50 -0.77
N VAL A 60 -31.98 -12.82 -1.05
CA VAL A 60 -32.41 -13.37 -2.34
C VAL A 60 -32.20 -12.37 -3.50
N PRO A 61 -32.71 -11.11 -3.43
CA PRO A 61 -32.45 -10.12 -4.48
C PRO A 61 -30.95 -9.83 -4.66
N MET A 62 -30.19 -9.78 -3.54
CA MET A 62 -28.75 -9.53 -3.62
C MET A 62 -28.01 -10.69 -4.28
N ALA A 63 -28.35 -11.94 -3.95
CA ALA A 63 -27.79 -13.13 -4.59
C ALA A 63 -28.09 -13.17 -6.09
N ALA A 64 -29.30 -12.78 -6.52
CA ALA A 64 -29.68 -12.75 -7.93
C ALA A 64 -28.78 -11.81 -8.77
N LEU A 65 -28.26 -10.75 -8.17
CA LEU A 65 -27.32 -9.83 -8.81
C LEU A 65 -25.86 -10.28 -8.62
N ASP A 66 -25.50 -10.70 -7.41
CA ASP A 66 -24.11 -10.95 -7.07
C ASP A 66 -23.58 -12.28 -7.62
N LEU A 67 -24.40 -13.33 -7.69
CA LEU A 67 -23.97 -14.60 -8.28
C LEU A 67 -23.50 -14.45 -9.75
N PRO A 68 -24.22 -13.78 -10.65
CA PRO A 68 -23.72 -13.57 -12.01
C PRO A 68 -22.61 -12.52 -12.09
N LEU A 69 -22.71 -11.41 -11.36
CA LEU A 69 -21.80 -10.26 -11.52
C LEU A 69 -20.52 -10.39 -10.70
N PHE A 70 -20.53 -11.17 -9.62
CA PHE A 70 -19.35 -11.43 -8.79
C PHE A 70 -18.80 -12.84 -9.03
N VAL A 71 -19.60 -13.89 -8.74
CA VAL A 71 -19.10 -15.26 -8.76
C VAL A 71 -18.82 -15.73 -10.18
N LEU A 72 -19.82 -15.65 -11.08
CA LEU A 72 -19.67 -16.11 -12.47
C LEU A 72 -18.67 -15.24 -13.23
N ALA A 73 -18.70 -13.91 -13.07
CA ALA A 73 -17.75 -13.02 -13.72
C ALA A 73 -16.31 -13.30 -13.26
N SER A 74 -16.07 -13.55 -11.97
CA SER A 74 -14.75 -13.96 -11.46
C SER A 74 -14.31 -15.30 -12.05
N LEU A 75 -15.20 -16.28 -12.12
CA LEU A 75 -14.93 -17.58 -12.75
C LEU A 75 -14.55 -17.43 -14.22
N LEU A 76 -15.26 -16.60 -14.98
CA LEU A 76 -14.96 -16.33 -16.38
C LEU A 76 -13.57 -15.71 -16.56
N VAL A 77 -13.16 -14.75 -15.69
CA VAL A 77 -11.79 -14.20 -15.71
C VAL A 77 -10.76 -15.29 -15.41
N ALA A 78 -11.02 -16.14 -14.42
CA ALA A 78 -10.14 -17.25 -14.07
C ALA A 78 -9.96 -18.23 -15.24
N LEU A 79 -11.01 -18.50 -16.00
CA LEU A 79 -11.00 -19.33 -17.22
C LEU A 79 -10.38 -18.64 -18.43
N GLY A 80 -10.05 -17.33 -18.34
CA GLY A 80 -9.34 -16.60 -19.39
C GLY A 80 -10.17 -15.60 -20.19
N VAL A 81 -11.44 -15.40 -19.85
CA VAL A 81 -12.30 -14.40 -20.48
C VAL A 81 -11.96 -13.02 -19.95
N ARG A 82 -10.97 -12.34 -20.55
CA ARG A 82 -10.43 -11.05 -20.10
C ARG A 82 -11.50 -9.94 -20.03
N ALA A 83 -12.50 -9.98 -20.93
CA ALA A 83 -13.58 -9.00 -20.95
C ALA A 83 -14.43 -9.00 -19.67
N ALA A 84 -14.51 -10.13 -18.95
CA ALA A 84 -15.26 -10.21 -17.69
C ALA A 84 -14.63 -9.33 -16.56
N VAL A 85 -13.38 -8.88 -16.70
CA VAL A 85 -12.78 -7.91 -15.78
C VAL A 85 -13.58 -6.61 -15.76
N TRP A 86 -14.12 -6.18 -16.91
CA TRP A 86 -14.95 -4.97 -17.03
C TRP A 86 -16.33 -5.10 -16.40
N VAL A 87 -16.72 -6.28 -15.99
CA VAL A 87 -17.93 -6.55 -15.20
C VAL A 87 -17.60 -6.62 -13.72
N ILE A 88 -16.64 -7.50 -13.34
CA ILE A 88 -16.34 -7.77 -11.94
C ILE A 88 -15.70 -6.57 -11.20
N ALA A 89 -14.79 -5.82 -11.84
CA ALA A 89 -14.13 -4.73 -11.17
C ALA A 89 -15.09 -3.57 -10.83
N PRO A 90 -15.93 -3.04 -11.76
CA PRO A 90 -16.96 -2.06 -11.41
C PRO A 90 -17.98 -2.58 -10.42
N TRP A 91 -18.40 -3.86 -10.53
CA TRP A 91 -19.34 -4.46 -9.61
C TRP A 91 -18.82 -4.48 -8.17
N THR A 92 -17.57 -4.95 -7.96
CA THR A 92 -16.97 -4.96 -6.63
C THR A 92 -16.83 -3.56 -6.03
N ILE A 93 -16.48 -2.55 -6.84
CA ILE A 93 -16.41 -1.16 -6.39
C ILE A 93 -17.80 -0.64 -6.00
N LEU A 94 -18.81 -0.87 -6.82
CA LEU A 94 -20.20 -0.43 -6.56
C LEU A 94 -20.73 -1.04 -5.27
N VAL A 95 -20.56 -2.36 -5.10
CA VAL A 95 -21.02 -3.05 -3.88
C VAL A 95 -20.22 -2.61 -2.66
N ALA A 96 -18.91 -2.40 -2.79
CA ALA A 96 -18.08 -1.87 -1.70
C ALA A 96 -18.58 -0.50 -1.24
N LEU A 97 -18.84 0.43 -2.17
CA LEU A 97 -19.38 1.76 -1.85
C LEU A 97 -20.76 1.67 -1.18
N GLY A 98 -21.63 0.82 -1.72
CA GLY A 98 -22.97 0.58 -1.14
C GLY A 98 -22.88 -0.01 0.27
N MET A 99 -22.03 -1.02 0.50
CA MET A 99 -21.84 -1.63 1.80
C MET A 99 -21.20 -0.68 2.82
N VAL A 100 -20.23 0.14 2.41
CA VAL A 100 -19.64 1.19 3.25
C VAL A 100 -20.71 2.18 3.69
N ALA A 101 -21.54 2.67 2.76
CA ALA A 101 -22.63 3.57 3.07
C ALA A 101 -23.65 2.90 4.01
N TYR A 102 -24.07 1.69 3.69
CA TYR A 102 -25.02 0.92 4.50
C TYR A 102 -24.49 0.69 5.92
N ALA A 103 -23.29 0.14 6.07
CA ALA A 103 -22.70 -0.14 7.37
C ALA A 103 -22.48 1.15 8.21
N THR A 104 -22.14 2.26 7.56
CA THR A 104 -21.95 3.55 8.24
C THR A 104 -23.30 4.13 8.72
N ILE A 105 -24.35 4.02 7.94
CA ILE A 105 -25.68 4.54 8.28
C ILE A 105 -26.38 3.65 9.30
N SER A 106 -26.46 2.33 9.05
CA SER A 106 -27.20 1.39 9.91
C SER A 106 -26.40 0.92 11.13
N GLY A 107 -25.07 0.82 11.03
CA GLY A 107 -24.20 0.16 12.02
C GLY A 107 -24.18 -1.35 11.88
N GLU A 108 -24.71 -1.91 10.78
CA GLU A 108 -24.80 -3.34 10.52
C GLU A 108 -23.86 -3.75 9.39
N ALA A 109 -23.61 -5.06 9.25
CA ALA A 109 -22.86 -5.64 8.13
C ALA A 109 -21.43 -5.09 7.93
N GLY A 110 -20.77 -4.68 9.01
CA GLY A 110 -19.42 -4.12 8.93
C GLY A 110 -18.41 -5.07 8.30
N TRP A 111 -18.50 -6.38 8.57
CA TRP A 111 -17.66 -7.37 7.90
C TRP A 111 -17.91 -7.43 6.39
N GLY A 112 -19.16 -7.26 5.95
CA GLY A 112 -19.50 -7.17 4.53
C GLY A 112 -18.84 -5.96 3.87
N ALA A 113 -18.89 -4.80 4.50
CA ALA A 113 -18.22 -3.60 4.01
C ALA A 113 -16.70 -3.81 3.89
N LEU A 114 -16.06 -4.39 4.90
CA LEU A 114 -14.62 -4.66 4.90
C LEU A 114 -14.22 -5.66 3.81
N LEU A 115 -14.95 -6.77 3.68
CA LEU A 115 -14.69 -7.78 2.65
C LEU A 115 -14.87 -7.22 1.24
N MET A 116 -15.88 -6.37 1.02
CA MET A 116 -16.09 -5.76 -0.29
C MET A 116 -15.06 -4.69 -0.63
N ILE A 117 -14.57 -3.92 0.34
CA ILE A 117 -13.41 -3.03 0.14
C ILE A 117 -12.18 -3.84 -0.29
N ALA A 118 -11.87 -4.92 0.43
CA ALA A 118 -10.75 -5.79 0.11
C ALA A 118 -10.91 -6.41 -1.30
N SER A 119 -12.11 -6.90 -1.63
CA SER A 119 -12.42 -7.45 -2.96
C SER A 119 -12.30 -6.41 -4.07
N ALA A 120 -12.77 -5.19 -3.86
CA ALA A 120 -12.70 -4.11 -4.85
C ALA A 120 -11.24 -3.72 -5.15
N VAL A 121 -10.42 -3.56 -4.11
CA VAL A 121 -8.99 -3.25 -4.26
C VAL A 121 -8.26 -4.39 -4.96
N ALA A 122 -8.44 -5.62 -4.49
CA ALA A 122 -7.75 -6.78 -5.03
C ALA A 122 -8.22 -7.11 -6.46
N SER A 123 -9.54 -6.98 -6.78
CA SER A 123 -10.06 -7.15 -8.15
C SER A 123 -9.51 -6.10 -9.10
N SER A 124 -9.33 -4.85 -8.64
CA SER A 124 -8.72 -3.78 -9.45
C SER A 124 -7.25 -4.10 -9.77
N VAL A 125 -6.47 -4.52 -8.77
CA VAL A 125 -5.06 -4.92 -8.94
C VAL A 125 -4.94 -6.15 -9.84
N ALA A 126 -5.72 -7.21 -9.56
CA ALA A 126 -5.72 -8.43 -10.36
C ALA A 126 -6.22 -8.19 -11.79
N GLY A 127 -7.21 -7.30 -11.96
CA GLY A 127 -7.70 -6.87 -13.26
C GLY A 127 -6.62 -6.19 -14.09
N CYS A 128 -5.80 -5.33 -13.49
CA CYS A 128 -4.63 -4.74 -14.15
C CYS A 128 -3.66 -5.83 -14.65
N LEU A 129 -3.37 -6.83 -13.82
CA LEU A 129 -2.49 -7.94 -14.22
C LEU A 129 -3.09 -8.76 -15.37
N VAL A 130 -4.41 -9.04 -15.36
CA VAL A 130 -5.08 -9.78 -16.43
C VAL A 130 -5.13 -8.99 -17.72
N LEU A 131 -5.45 -7.69 -17.67
CA LEU A 131 -5.64 -6.84 -18.86
C LEU A 131 -4.30 -6.40 -19.47
N TRP A 132 -3.33 -6.01 -18.66
CA TRP A 132 -2.08 -5.38 -19.12
C TRP A 132 -0.83 -6.21 -18.84
N GLY A 133 -0.95 -7.33 -18.12
CA GLY A 133 0.20 -8.17 -17.73
C GLY A 133 1.12 -7.53 -16.70
N ARG A 134 0.76 -6.36 -16.18
CA ARG A 134 1.58 -5.58 -15.23
C ARG A 134 0.74 -4.58 -14.44
N LEU A 135 1.31 -4.09 -13.35
CA LEU A 135 0.73 -2.95 -12.62
C LEU A 135 1.14 -1.62 -13.28
N PRO A 136 0.22 -0.66 -13.47
CA PRO A 136 0.50 0.63 -14.13
C PRO A 136 1.24 1.58 -13.18
N ARG A 137 2.51 1.27 -12.85
CA ARG A 137 3.35 2.05 -11.93
C ARG A 137 3.69 3.43 -12.43
N GLU A 138 3.60 3.66 -13.75
CA GLU A 138 3.89 4.95 -14.39
C GLU A 138 2.93 6.07 -13.97
N ILE A 139 1.74 5.74 -13.49
CA ILE A 139 0.78 6.72 -12.96
C ILE A 139 1.38 7.44 -11.74
N ILE A 140 2.16 6.71 -10.92
CA ILE A 140 2.83 7.28 -9.74
C ILE A 140 4.08 8.08 -10.14
N ALA A 141 4.77 7.67 -11.20
CA ALA A 141 5.93 8.38 -11.73
C ALA A 141 5.56 9.68 -12.48
N ARG A 142 4.28 9.89 -12.82
CA ARG A 142 3.75 11.09 -13.49
C ARG A 142 2.89 11.87 -12.52
N GLY A 143 3.23 13.12 -12.23
CA GLY A 143 2.41 13.99 -11.38
C GLY A 143 3.17 14.52 -10.15
N PRO A 144 2.46 14.86 -9.07
CA PRO A 144 3.06 15.48 -7.87
C PRO A 144 4.03 14.56 -7.13
N PHE A 145 3.94 13.24 -7.35
CA PHE A 145 4.85 12.23 -6.80
C PHE A 145 5.98 11.84 -7.77
N ALA A 146 6.12 12.55 -8.92
CA ALA A 146 7.19 12.30 -9.87
C ALA A 146 8.57 12.45 -9.20
N PHE A 147 9.45 11.49 -9.45
CA PHE A 147 10.81 11.50 -8.92
C PHE A 147 11.62 12.60 -9.63
N ARG A 148 12.08 13.59 -8.85
CA ARG A 148 12.87 14.72 -9.35
C ARG A 148 14.05 14.96 -8.41
N PRO A 149 15.28 15.16 -8.95
CA PRO A 149 16.42 15.57 -8.13
C PRO A 149 16.14 16.92 -7.46
N ALA A 150 16.58 17.07 -6.22
CA ALA A 150 16.48 18.34 -5.50
C ALA A 150 17.25 19.45 -6.24
N SER A 151 16.69 20.66 -6.29
CA SER A 151 17.44 21.85 -6.68
C SER A 151 18.58 22.11 -5.70
N ARG A 152 19.69 22.74 -6.14
CA ARG A 152 20.79 23.14 -5.25
C ARG A 152 20.28 24.14 -4.22
N THR A 153 19.98 23.67 -3.01
CA THR A 153 19.55 24.49 -1.88
C THR A 153 20.43 24.22 -0.68
N GLY A 154 20.63 25.25 0.16
CA GLY A 154 21.49 25.11 1.33
C GLY A 154 20.93 24.10 2.34
N ARG A 155 21.79 23.48 3.15
CA ARG A 155 21.49 22.47 4.19
C ARG A 155 20.31 22.86 5.10
N ARG A 156 20.22 24.13 5.53
CA ARG A 156 19.13 24.65 6.36
C ARG A 156 17.78 24.59 5.64
N SER A 157 17.76 24.92 4.33
CA SER A 157 16.55 24.86 3.51
C SER A 157 16.05 23.41 3.34
N ASN A 158 16.97 22.45 3.10
CA ASN A 158 16.63 21.04 2.99
C ASN A 158 16.08 20.49 4.30
N LEU A 159 16.68 20.80 5.46
CA LEU A 159 16.18 20.40 6.77
C LEU A 159 14.78 20.97 7.06
N ARG A 160 14.53 22.26 6.74
CA ARG A 160 13.20 22.86 6.92
C ARG A 160 12.16 22.19 6.02
N ARG A 161 12.46 21.95 4.75
CA ARG A 161 11.57 21.24 3.81
C ARG A 161 11.31 19.82 4.29
N THR A 162 12.33 19.10 4.71
CA THR A 162 12.19 17.76 5.28
C THR A 162 11.31 17.76 6.53
N GLY A 163 11.47 18.72 7.45
CA GLY A 163 10.62 18.88 8.62
C GLY A 163 9.15 19.10 8.24
N LEU A 164 8.87 20.01 7.30
CA LEU A 164 7.51 20.24 6.80
C LEU A 164 6.91 18.98 6.16
N GLN A 165 7.69 18.26 5.36
CA GLN A 165 7.27 17.02 4.72
C GLN A 165 6.92 15.95 5.77
N ILE A 166 7.77 15.75 6.77
CA ILE A 166 7.48 14.83 7.89
C ILE A 166 6.18 15.21 8.57
N THR A 167 5.98 16.49 8.89
CA THR A 167 4.76 16.98 9.56
C THR A 167 3.51 16.70 8.71
N VAL A 168 3.55 16.97 7.41
CA VAL A 168 2.42 16.71 6.49
C VAL A 168 2.16 15.21 6.38
N PHE A 169 3.20 14.39 6.20
CA PHE A 169 3.04 12.93 6.11
C PHE A 169 2.53 12.32 7.41
N TRP A 170 3.10 12.70 8.55
CA TRP A 170 2.64 12.22 9.85
C TRP A 170 1.20 12.68 10.13
N GLY A 171 0.89 13.95 9.84
CA GLY A 171 -0.46 14.48 9.98
C GLY A 171 -1.48 13.70 9.14
N LEU A 172 -1.15 13.39 7.89
CA LEU A 172 -2.05 12.64 7.01
C LEU A 172 -2.13 11.15 7.37
N PHE A 173 -0.97 10.46 7.39
CA PHE A 173 -0.95 8.99 7.47
C PHE A 173 -1.01 8.44 8.88
N LEU A 174 -0.56 9.17 9.90
CA LEU A 174 -0.55 8.71 11.29
C LEU A 174 -1.64 9.37 12.16
N LEU A 175 -2.30 10.44 11.68
CA LEU A 175 -3.35 11.11 12.44
C LEU A 175 -4.68 11.13 11.68
N LEU A 176 -4.78 11.79 10.53
CA LEU A 176 -6.06 12.01 9.84
C LEU A 176 -6.70 10.70 9.36
N ILE A 177 -5.95 9.84 8.67
CA ILE A 177 -6.47 8.55 8.20
C ILE A 177 -6.83 7.63 9.38
N PRO A 178 -5.98 7.42 10.40
CA PRO A 178 -6.37 6.68 11.60
C PRO A 178 -7.57 7.28 12.33
N ALA A 179 -7.67 8.60 12.44
CA ALA A 179 -8.83 9.27 13.04
C ALA A 179 -10.14 9.06 12.26
N ALA A 180 -10.07 8.79 10.95
CA ALA A 180 -11.23 8.40 10.15
C ALA A 180 -11.55 6.89 10.28
N ILE A 181 -10.53 6.03 10.38
CA ILE A 181 -10.71 4.58 10.49
C ILE A 181 -11.32 4.19 11.83
N LEU A 182 -10.84 4.77 12.93
CA LEU A 182 -11.23 4.38 14.28
C LEU A 182 -12.74 4.49 14.53
N PRO A 183 -13.45 5.61 14.25
CA PRO A 183 -14.89 5.70 14.41
C PRO A 183 -15.67 4.74 13.48
N LEU A 184 -15.14 4.46 12.29
CA LEU A 184 -15.74 3.46 11.38
C LEU A 184 -15.61 2.04 11.95
N GLU A 185 -14.47 1.68 12.53
CA GLU A 185 -14.27 0.38 13.19
C GLU A 185 -15.29 0.16 14.32
N TYR A 186 -15.51 1.17 15.17
CA TYR A 186 -16.53 1.13 16.20
C TYR A 186 -17.94 1.07 15.60
N ARG A 187 -18.24 1.93 14.64
CA ARG A 187 -19.57 2.02 14.01
C ARG A 187 -19.97 0.74 13.28
N TRP A 188 -19.00 0.05 12.71
CA TRP A 188 -19.22 -1.20 11.96
C TRP A 188 -19.20 -2.46 12.85
N GLY A 189 -19.06 -2.31 14.16
CA GLY A 189 -19.00 -3.44 15.09
C GLY A 189 -17.77 -4.33 14.90
N LEU A 190 -16.66 -3.76 14.37
CA LEU A 190 -15.42 -4.50 14.10
C LEU A 190 -14.38 -4.33 15.21
N HIS A 191 -14.67 -3.51 16.22
CA HIS A 191 -13.73 -3.21 17.29
C HIS A 191 -13.42 -4.44 18.14
N ILE A 192 -12.12 -4.63 18.45
CA ILE A 192 -11.62 -5.68 19.32
C ILE A 192 -10.82 -4.99 20.43
N GLU A 193 -11.16 -5.27 21.69
CA GLU A 193 -10.41 -4.71 22.82
C GLU A 193 -8.97 -5.23 22.84
N MET A 194 -8.03 -4.32 22.90
CA MET A 194 -6.61 -4.64 23.01
C MET A 194 -6.13 -4.48 24.46
N PRO A 195 -5.42 -5.47 25.02
CA PRO A 195 -4.84 -5.38 26.35
C PRO A 195 -3.90 -4.18 26.51
N LEU A 196 -3.85 -3.61 27.72
CA LEU A 196 -2.99 -2.47 28.03
C LEU A 196 -1.52 -2.72 27.66
N ALA A 197 -1.02 -3.93 27.90
CA ALA A 197 0.35 -4.31 27.56
C ALA A 197 0.65 -4.14 26.05
N VAL A 198 -0.31 -4.47 25.17
CA VAL A 198 -0.20 -4.28 23.71
C VAL A 198 -0.15 -2.80 23.38
N ARG A 199 -1.00 -1.98 24.01
CA ARG A 199 -1.02 -0.53 23.80
C ARG A 199 0.28 0.14 24.29
N LEU A 200 0.84 -0.30 25.42
CA LEU A 200 2.14 0.18 25.90
C LEU A 200 3.28 -0.26 24.98
N GLY A 201 3.24 -1.48 24.46
CA GLY A 201 4.16 -1.95 23.40
C GLY A 201 4.09 -1.08 22.16
N GLY A 202 2.88 -0.64 21.78
CA GLY A 202 2.65 0.33 20.71
C GLY A 202 3.36 1.67 20.97
N ALA A 203 3.28 2.19 22.20
CA ALA A 203 3.97 3.45 22.55
C ALA A 203 5.50 3.32 22.44
N ALA A 204 6.08 2.21 22.90
CA ALA A 204 7.50 1.93 22.74
C ALA A 204 7.91 1.82 21.26
N LEU A 205 7.09 1.13 20.46
CA LEU A 205 7.30 1.00 19.01
C LEU A 205 7.21 2.36 18.29
N LEU A 206 6.27 3.23 18.70
CA LEU A 206 6.15 4.59 18.16
C LEU A 206 7.40 5.41 18.44
N ALA A 207 7.93 5.37 19.66
CA ALA A 207 9.15 6.05 20.04
C ALA A 207 10.35 5.56 19.22
N ALA A 208 10.53 4.24 19.10
CA ALA A 208 11.60 3.64 18.32
C ALA A 208 11.49 3.96 16.81
N GLY A 209 10.30 3.83 16.25
CA GLY A 209 10.01 4.16 14.85
C GLY A 209 10.24 5.65 14.56
N SER A 210 9.84 6.54 15.47
CA SER A 210 10.07 7.99 15.34
C SER A 210 11.55 8.33 15.39
N ALA A 211 12.31 7.74 16.32
CA ALA A 211 13.75 7.92 16.40
C ALA A 211 14.45 7.45 15.12
N LEU A 212 14.08 6.28 14.58
CA LEU A 212 14.60 5.74 13.32
C LEU A 212 14.25 6.66 12.14
N GLY A 213 13.00 7.12 12.06
CA GLY A 213 12.52 8.01 11.00
C GLY A 213 13.24 9.35 10.97
N ILE A 214 13.39 10.00 12.13
CA ILE A 214 14.13 11.26 12.27
C ILE A 214 15.60 11.06 11.92
N TRP A 215 16.25 10.02 12.46
CA TRP A 215 17.65 9.71 12.13
C TRP A 215 17.85 9.49 10.63
N SER A 216 16.95 8.77 9.98
CA SER A 216 16.97 8.52 8.54
C SER A 216 16.81 9.82 7.73
N ALA A 217 15.84 10.66 8.11
CA ALA A 217 15.56 11.93 7.45
C ALA A 217 16.73 12.92 7.59
N VAL A 218 17.32 13.01 8.77
CA VAL A 218 18.53 13.83 9.00
C VAL A 218 19.70 13.31 8.19
N SER A 219 19.93 12.00 8.17
CA SER A 219 21.01 11.39 7.37
C SER A 219 20.86 11.69 5.88
N MET A 220 19.63 11.58 5.33
CA MET A 220 19.35 11.89 3.94
C MET A 220 19.52 13.38 3.62
N SER A 221 18.98 14.26 4.47
CA SER A 221 19.04 15.71 4.24
C SER A 221 20.45 16.30 4.37
N THR A 222 21.29 15.70 5.22
CA THR A 222 22.64 16.22 5.48
C THR A 222 23.71 15.65 4.57
N ARG A 223 23.54 14.42 4.08
CA ARG A 223 24.53 13.68 3.28
C ARG A 223 24.10 13.45 1.84
N GLY A 224 22.77 13.47 1.57
CA GLY A 224 22.21 13.27 0.23
C GLY A 224 21.97 14.56 -0.56
N GLU A 225 22.12 15.72 0.05
CA GLU A 225 21.78 17.02 -0.57
C GLU A 225 20.35 17.06 -1.15
N GLY A 226 19.41 16.42 -0.47
CA GLY A 226 18.01 16.34 -0.91
C GLY A 226 17.05 16.14 0.25
N THR A 227 15.83 15.75 -0.08
CA THR A 227 14.78 15.43 0.90
C THR A 227 14.26 14.02 0.68
N PRO A 228 13.55 13.42 1.66
CA PRO A 228 12.98 12.08 1.52
C PRO A 228 11.87 11.94 0.48
N LEU A 229 11.29 13.04 0.00
CA LEU A 229 10.18 12.98 -0.96
C LEU A 229 10.66 12.77 -2.40
N PRO A 230 9.86 12.06 -3.22
CA PRO A 230 10.14 11.86 -4.65
C PRO A 230 10.36 13.17 -5.41
N SER A 231 9.65 14.24 -5.05
CA SER A 231 9.73 15.55 -5.70
C SER A 231 11.03 16.32 -5.45
N ALA A 232 11.91 15.86 -4.53
CA ALA A 232 13.18 16.49 -4.19
C ALA A 232 14.20 15.45 -3.72
N MET A 233 14.40 14.40 -4.52
CA MET A 233 15.29 13.26 -4.23
C MET A 233 16.73 13.66 -3.95
N PRO A 234 17.46 12.91 -3.11
CA PRO A 234 18.86 13.17 -2.82
C PRO A 234 19.70 13.13 -4.09
N ARG A 235 20.69 14.04 -4.17
CA ARG A 235 21.62 14.16 -5.30
C ARG A 235 22.81 13.21 -5.19
N LEU A 236 23.13 12.80 -3.97
CA LEU A 236 24.20 11.85 -3.65
C LEU A 236 23.57 10.58 -3.07
N LEU A 237 24.16 9.43 -3.39
CA LEU A 237 23.74 8.15 -2.81
C LEU A 237 24.04 8.12 -1.32
N VAL A 238 23.00 7.96 -0.49
CA VAL A 238 23.15 7.92 0.97
C VAL A 238 23.29 6.48 1.44
N VAL A 239 24.51 6.13 1.84
CA VAL A 239 24.86 4.79 2.36
C VAL A 239 25.27 4.82 3.84
N ALA A 240 24.98 5.92 4.54
CA ALA A 240 25.43 6.18 5.90
C ALA A 240 24.27 6.31 6.89
N GLY A 241 24.56 6.28 8.20
CA GLY A 241 23.52 6.28 9.22
C GLY A 241 22.67 5.01 9.17
N PRO A 242 21.32 5.09 9.25
CA PRO A 242 20.45 3.92 9.15
C PRO A 242 20.53 3.19 7.81
N TYR A 243 20.90 3.90 6.74
CA TYR A 243 21.02 3.34 5.39
C TYR A 243 22.16 2.32 5.23
N ARG A 244 23.09 2.25 6.19
CA ARG A 244 24.11 1.18 6.22
C ARG A 244 23.55 -0.17 6.66
N PHE A 245 22.39 -0.20 7.31
CA PHE A 245 21.77 -1.42 7.82
C PHE A 245 20.65 -1.94 6.91
N VAL A 246 19.78 -1.02 6.44
CA VAL A 246 18.69 -1.32 5.51
C VAL A 246 18.59 -0.20 4.46
N ARG A 247 18.16 -0.55 3.23
CA ARG A 247 18.08 0.44 2.16
C ARG A 247 16.92 1.44 2.33
N ASN A 248 15.82 1.02 2.97
CA ASN A 248 14.63 1.85 3.17
C ASN A 248 14.27 2.05 4.65
N PRO A 249 15.16 2.66 5.46
CA PRO A 249 14.90 2.83 6.89
C PRO A 249 13.72 3.76 7.19
N MET A 250 13.42 4.71 6.30
CA MET A 250 12.25 5.59 6.46
C MET A 250 10.93 4.84 6.22
N ALA A 251 10.88 3.92 5.25
CA ALA A 251 9.70 3.08 5.04
C ALA A 251 9.48 2.13 6.24
N VAL A 252 10.56 1.52 6.74
CA VAL A 252 10.51 0.70 7.97
C VAL A 252 9.97 1.52 9.14
N ALA A 253 10.47 2.74 9.34
CA ALA A 253 10.02 3.63 10.40
C ALA A 253 8.54 4.01 10.23
N GLY A 254 8.11 4.40 9.03
CA GLY A 254 6.72 4.79 8.76
C GLY A 254 5.72 3.65 9.00
N ILE A 255 6.06 2.43 8.56
CA ILE A 255 5.23 1.24 8.81
C ILE A 255 5.16 0.93 10.31
N ALA A 256 6.31 0.94 11.00
CA ALA A 256 6.37 0.72 12.45
C ALA A 256 5.53 1.76 13.22
N GLN A 257 5.61 3.03 12.84
CA GLN A 257 4.79 4.10 13.41
C GLN A 257 3.29 3.89 13.14
N GLY A 258 2.90 3.52 11.91
CA GLY A 258 1.50 3.23 11.58
C GLY A 258 0.93 2.06 12.39
N VAL A 259 1.68 0.97 12.50
CA VAL A 259 1.34 -0.16 13.37
C VAL A 259 1.23 0.29 14.83
N ALA A 260 2.19 1.07 15.32
CA ALA A 260 2.20 1.60 16.68
C ALA A 260 0.97 2.46 16.99
N VAL A 261 0.57 3.34 16.07
CA VAL A 261 -0.67 4.13 16.21
C VAL A 261 -1.89 3.22 16.35
N GLY A 262 -1.99 2.17 15.53
CA GLY A 262 -3.06 1.19 15.63
C GLY A 262 -3.09 0.46 16.98
N LEU A 263 -1.92 0.03 17.48
CA LEU A 263 -1.80 -0.62 18.79
C LEU A 263 -2.18 0.33 19.94
N ILE A 264 -1.73 1.58 19.90
CA ILE A 264 -2.07 2.61 20.91
C ILE A 264 -3.57 2.92 20.90
N ALA A 265 -4.15 3.10 19.73
CA ALA A 265 -5.57 3.35 19.55
C ALA A 265 -6.45 2.13 19.90
N GLY A 266 -5.86 0.93 19.99
CA GLY A 266 -6.62 -0.31 20.16
C GLY A 266 -7.38 -0.72 18.90
N SER A 267 -6.89 -0.35 17.71
CA SER A 267 -7.54 -0.58 16.43
C SER A 267 -6.73 -1.52 15.54
N TRP A 268 -7.26 -2.70 15.29
CA TRP A 268 -6.64 -3.65 14.37
C TRP A 268 -6.78 -3.20 12.89
N LEU A 269 -7.82 -2.44 12.56
CA LEU A 269 -7.98 -1.89 11.20
C LEU A 269 -6.88 -0.87 10.87
N ILE A 270 -6.46 -0.05 11.85
CA ILE A 270 -5.32 0.86 11.66
C ILE A 270 -4.02 0.05 11.49
N VAL A 271 -3.84 -1.04 12.24
CA VAL A 271 -2.70 -1.96 12.03
C VAL A 271 -2.74 -2.55 10.63
N ALA A 272 -3.90 -3.06 10.19
CA ALA A 272 -4.07 -3.60 8.84
C ALA A 272 -3.81 -2.54 7.76
N TYR A 273 -4.29 -1.31 7.93
CA TYR A 273 -3.99 -0.17 7.07
C TYR A 273 -2.49 0.06 6.92
N ALA A 274 -1.73 0.09 8.03
CA ALA A 274 -0.29 0.28 7.99
C ALA A 274 0.43 -0.87 7.27
N LEU A 275 -0.01 -2.11 7.48
CA LEU A 275 0.53 -3.28 6.77
C LEU A 275 0.18 -3.25 5.27
N CYS A 276 -1.03 -2.86 4.89
CA CYS A 276 -1.38 -2.64 3.48
C CYS A 276 -0.52 -1.55 2.85
N GLY A 277 -0.22 -0.47 3.59
CA GLY A 277 0.72 0.56 3.17
C GLY A 277 2.11 0.01 2.86
N SER A 278 2.58 -1.00 3.62
CA SER A 278 3.86 -1.68 3.35
C SER A 278 3.85 -2.44 2.02
N LEU A 279 2.71 -3.05 1.65
CA LEU A 279 2.56 -3.75 0.37
C LEU A 279 2.58 -2.76 -0.80
N VAL A 280 1.85 -1.64 -0.67
CA VAL A 280 1.87 -0.55 -1.66
C VAL A 280 3.29 -0.03 -1.85
N TRP A 281 3.99 0.25 -0.75
CA TRP A 281 5.39 0.67 -0.84
C TRP A 281 6.26 -0.36 -1.55
N ASN A 282 6.21 -1.62 -1.13
CA ASN A 282 7.10 -2.68 -1.62
C ASN A 282 6.89 -3.01 -3.10
N TRP A 283 5.64 -2.96 -3.59
CA TRP A 283 5.31 -3.44 -4.94
C TRP A 283 5.07 -2.33 -5.96
N ILE A 284 4.78 -1.12 -5.50
CA ILE A 284 4.44 -0.02 -6.38
C ILE A 284 5.51 1.08 -6.32
N ILE A 285 5.85 1.57 -5.11
CA ILE A 285 6.73 2.74 -4.97
C ILE A 285 8.20 2.35 -5.09
N ARG A 286 8.65 1.35 -4.33
CA ARG A 286 10.04 0.91 -4.31
C ARG A 286 10.62 0.54 -5.68
N PRO A 287 9.93 -0.21 -6.57
CA PRO A 287 10.50 -0.53 -7.88
C PRO A 287 10.78 0.70 -8.74
N VAL A 288 9.94 1.73 -8.63
CA VAL A 288 10.11 2.98 -9.37
C VAL A 288 11.27 3.79 -8.79
N GLU A 289 11.38 3.83 -7.45
CA GLU A 289 12.49 4.49 -6.74
C GLU A 289 13.83 3.80 -7.02
N GLU A 290 13.90 2.47 -6.92
CA GLU A 290 15.12 1.71 -7.19
C GLU A 290 15.57 1.85 -8.66
N ALA A 291 14.63 1.93 -9.62
CA ALA A 291 14.95 2.17 -11.03
C ALA A 291 15.56 3.58 -11.26
N ASP A 292 15.01 4.62 -10.61
CA ASP A 292 15.59 5.99 -10.66
C ASP A 292 16.98 6.03 -10.02
N LEU A 293 17.19 5.33 -8.91
CA LEU A 293 18.49 5.25 -8.24
C LEU A 293 19.51 4.48 -9.10
N GLU A 294 19.10 3.40 -9.76
CA GLU A 294 19.96 2.64 -10.68
C GLU A 294 20.34 3.49 -11.91
N GLU A 295 19.40 4.23 -12.50
CA GLU A 295 19.67 5.12 -13.62
C GLU A 295 20.68 6.24 -13.24
N ARG A 296 20.61 6.77 -12.02
CA ARG A 296 21.40 7.91 -11.57
C ARG A 296 22.76 7.54 -11.02
N PHE A 297 22.88 6.41 -10.32
CA PHE A 297 24.10 6.02 -9.60
C PHE A 297 24.73 4.73 -10.13
N GLY A 298 24.08 4.01 -11.06
CA GLY A 298 24.64 2.86 -11.78
C GLY A 298 25.29 1.81 -10.87
N GLU A 299 26.58 1.52 -11.13
CA GLU A 299 27.34 0.50 -10.42
C GLU A 299 27.46 0.75 -8.91
N GLU A 300 27.53 2.02 -8.48
CA GLU A 300 27.60 2.36 -7.06
C GLU A 300 26.33 1.91 -6.32
N PHE A 301 25.16 2.14 -6.91
CA PHE A 301 23.89 1.67 -6.35
C PHE A 301 23.79 0.14 -6.36
N MET A 302 24.22 -0.52 -7.43
CA MET A 302 24.24 -1.98 -7.52
C MET A 302 25.17 -2.62 -6.47
N ALA A 303 26.35 -2.06 -6.26
CA ALA A 303 27.27 -2.49 -5.20
C ALA A 303 26.70 -2.26 -3.80
N TYR A 304 25.94 -1.19 -3.58
CA TYR A 304 25.22 -0.94 -2.35
C TYR A 304 24.10 -1.99 -2.14
N CYS A 305 23.31 -2.30 -3.15
CA CYS A 305 22.26 -3.33 -3.11
C CYS A 305 22.81 -4.71 -2.79
N ALA A 306 24.00 -5.05 -3.26
CA ALA A 306 24.67 -6.33 -2.97
C ALA A 306 25.05 -6.47 -1.49
N ARG A 307 25.37 -5.36 -0.81
CA ARG A 307 25.80 -5.34 0.60
C ARG A 307 24.66 -5.16 1.58
N VAL A 308 23.65 -4.34 1.26
CA VAL A 308 22.59 -3.92 2.17
C VAL A 308 21.24 -4.45 1.68
N ARG A 309 20.51 -5.17 2.54
CA ARG A 309 19.14 -5.64 2.23
C ARG A 309 18.12 -4.51 2.33
N CYS A 310 16.98 -4.70 1.67
CA CYS A 310 15.93 -3.68 1.62
C CYS A 310 15.28 -3.43 2.99
N TRP A 311 14.81 -4.48 3.68
CA TRP A 311 13.92 -4.40 4.83
C TRP A 311 14.54 -4.85 6.15
N VAL A 312 15.42 -5.83 6.11
CA VAL A 312 15.98 -6.47 7.29
C VAL A 312 17.50 -6.36 7.23
N PRO A 313 18.15 -5.92 8.34
CA PRO A 313 19.60 -5.89 8.39
C PRO A 313 20.21 -7.25 8.06
N ARG A 314 21.33 -7.27 7.35
CA ARG A 314 22.18 -8.48 7.37
C ARG A 314 22.80 -8.58 8.74
N LEU A 315 22.41 -9.58 9.51
CA LEU A 315 23.19 -10.00 10.67
C LEU A 315 24.48 -10.62 10.12
N GLY A 316 25.50 -9.77 9.97
CA GLY A 316 26.78 -10.20 9.44
C GLY A 316 27.42 -11.19 10.41
N ARG A 317 27.83 -12.35 9.89
CA ARG A 317 29.05 -12.98 10.39
C ARG A 317 30.17 -12.05 9.92
N GLY A 318 30.86 -11.37 10.89
CA GLY A 318 32.09 -10.66 10.65
C GLY A 318 33.17 -11.58 10.08
#